data_62fa87dfe0101ff69e4b0da2b71a5d52
#
_entry.id   62fa87dfe0101ff69e4b0da2b71a5d52
#
_cell.length_a   1.000
_cell.length_b   1.000
_cell.length_c   1.000
_cell.angle_alpha   90.00
_cell.angle_beta   90.00
_cell.angle_gamma   90.00
#
_symmetry.space_group_name_H-M   'P 1'
#
loop_
_entity.id
_entity.type
_entity.pdbx_description
1 polymer ?
#
loop_
_entity_poly.entity_id
_entity_poly.type
_entity_poly.pdbx_seq_one_letter_code
_entity_poly.pdbx_strand_id
1 'polypeptide(L)'
;DFRQLRNLFLFAVVSIGTFSLISYSRSDHMRSLFLRLVGVDKDYPTNTDVVLLTKNKTIKQGDPIEIVARVNGLKPEAGRLYVRSEKDRTWDSMAMNKEDDGIHFKSTIPEVFEDFTYYIRIGDALTEKYSIRVSPRPEILDTQISFIYPDYLERNGLIEPPVDSLNLSVPEGTRVKWSLKCTPAIRALDIIVGEEKFPAAISEDGFLATFDRVADETFKYT
;
A
#
# COMPACT_ATOMS: atom_id res chain seq x y z
N ASP A 1 -18.20 6.82 -72.29
CA ASP A 1 -19.59 6.73 -71.77
C ASP A 1 -19.85 7.80 -70.70
N PHE A 2 -20.37 8.94 -71.16
CA PHE A 2 -20.59 10.12 -70.32
C PHE A 2 -21.54 9.83 -69.12
N ARG A 3 -22.45 8.89 -69.26
CA ARG A 3 -23.38 8.44 -68.20
C ARG A 3 -22.66 7.69 -67.07
N GLN A 4 -21.68 6.86 -67.40
CA GLN A 4 -20.91 6.12 -66.39
C GLN A 4 -20.03 7.06 -65.59
N LEU A 5 -19.37 8.02 -66.26
CA LEU A 5 -18.53 9.02 -65.62
C LEU A 5 -19.32 9.91 -64.63
N ARG A 6 -20.53 10.33 -65.05
CA ARG A 6 -21.45 11.09 -64.19
C ARG A 6 -21.89 10.32 -62.94
N ASN A 7 -22.21 9.03 -63.11
CA ASN A 7 -22.66 8.18 -62.01
C ASN A 7 -21.47 7.92 -61.00
N LEU A 8 -20.27 7.73 -61.53
CA LEU A 8 -19.07 7.55 -60.73
C LEU A 8 -18.73 8.82 -59.90
N PHE A 9 -18.89 10.00 -60.55
CA PHE A 9 -18.71 11.29 -59.90
C PHE A 9 -19.74 11.52 -58.78
N LEU A 10 -21.05 11.23 -59.04
CA LEU A 10 -22.11 11.32 -58.05
C LEU A 10 -21.85 10.39 -56.86
N PHE A 11 -21.41 9.16 -57.12
CA PHE A 11 -21.06 8.19 -56.07
C PHE A 11 -19.90 8.70 -55.22
N ALA A 12 -18.86 9.27 -55.84
CA ALA A 12 -17.72 9.83 -55.12
C ALA A 12 -18.14 11.01 -54.23
N VAL A 13 -18.99 11.94 -54.75
CA VAL A 13 -19.48 13.08 -54.00
C VAL A 13 -20.33 12.63 -52.79
N VAL A 14 -21.22 11.64 -52.99
CA VAL A 14 -22.03 11.10 -51.89
C VAL A 14 -21.15 10.40 -50.86
N SER A 15 -20.14 9.62 -51.28
CA SER A 15 -19.22 8.94 -50.38
C SER A 15 -18.37 9.94 -49.53
N ILE A 16 -17.89 10.99 -50.17
CA ILE A 16 -17.15 12.07 -49.47
C ILE A 16 -18.06 12.82 -48.49
N GLY A 17 -19.30 13.10 -48.92
CA GLY A 17 -20.29 13.77 -48.07
C GLY A 17 -20.65 12.95 -46.83
N THR A 18 -20.91 11.63 -47.00
CA THR A 18 -21.20 10.74 -45.87
C THR A 18 -20.00 10.56 -44.96
N PHE A 19 -18.79 10.43 -45.50
CA PHE A 19 -17.58 10.36 -44.71
C PHE A 19 -17.34 11.64 -43.90
N SER A 20 -17.54 12.82 -44.51
CA SER A 20 -17.41 14.12 -43.82
C SER A 20 -18.45 14.26 -42.71
N LEU A 21 -19.68 13.81 -42.93
CA LEU A 21 -20.75 13.89 -41.93
C LEU A 21 -20.45 12.97 -40.72
N ILE A 22 -19.95 11.75 -40.96
CA ILE A 22 -19.55 10.81 -39.92
C ILE A 22 -18.34 11.36 -39.16
N SER A 23 -17.35 11.91 -39.86
CA SER A 23 -16.16 12.52 -39.25
C SER A 23 -16.51 13.72 -38.39
N TYR A 24 -17.46 14.54 -38.79
CA TYR A 24 -17.93 15.68 -38.00
C TYR A 24 -18.71 15.22 -36.77
N SER A 25 -19.60 14.24 -36.91
CA SER A 25 -20.40 13.70 -35.80
C SER A 25 -19.56 12.97 -34.72
N ARG A 26 -18.38 12.47 -35.08
CA ARG A 26 -17.45 11.75 -34.17
C ARG A 26 -16.04 12.34 -34.18
N SER A 27 -15.96 13.67 -34.20
CA SER A 27 -14.70 14.41 -34.32
C SER A 27 -13.64 14.01 -33.27
N ASP A 28 -14.04 13.72 -32.04
CA ASP A 28 -13.11 13.36 -30.96
C ASP A 28 -12.48 11.97 -31.17
N HIS A 29 -13.27 11.01 -31.68
CA HIS A 29 -12.76 9.68 -32.03
C HIS A 29 -11.82 9.73 -33.24
N MET A 30 -12.16 10.49 -34.24
CA MET A 30 -11.32 10.65 -35.44
C MET A 30 -10.03 11.38 -35.14
N ARG A 31 -10.07 12.39 -34.28
CA ARG A 31 -8.88 13.13 -33.84
C ARG A 31 -7.92 12.23 -33.03
N SER A 32 -8.43 11.39 -32.15
CA SER A 32 -7.61 10.45 -31.37
C SER A 32 -6.97 9.38 -32.26
N LEU A 33 -7.68 8.85 -33.25
CA LEU A 33 -7.15 7.91 -34.23
C LEU A 33 -6.04 8.54 -35.08
N PHE A 34 -6.24 9.79 -35.57
CA PHE A 34 -5.24 10.50 -36.37
C PHE A 34 -3.97 10.80 -35.56
N LEU A 35 -4.10 11.23 -34.29
CA LEU A 35 -2.95 11.51 -33.42
C LEU A 35 -2.14 10.24 -33.14
N ARG A 36 -2.78 9.07 -33.01
CA ARG A 36 -2.10 7.77 -32.88
C ARG A 36 -1.36 7.36 -34.16
N LEU A 37 -1.94 7.64 -35.32
CA LEU A 37 -1.29 7.36 -36.60
C LEU A 37 0.01 8.18 -36.76
N VAL A 38 0.07 9.36 -36.14
CA VAL A 38 1.25 10.24 -36.13
C VAL A 38 2.19 9.92 -34.94
N GLY A 39 1.91 8.84 -34.16
CA GLY A 39 2.76 8.40 -33.05
C GLY A 39 2.55 9.14 -31.73
N VAL A 40 1.46 9.92 -31.61
CA VAL A 40 1.09 10.55 -30.33
C VAL A 40 0.24 9.57 -29.55
N ASP A 41 0.74 9.11 -28.40
CA ASP A 41 0.01 8.24 -27.48
C ASP A 41 -1.08 9.06 -26.77
N LYS A 42 -2.32 8.93 -27.24
CA LYS A 42 -3.49 9.60 -26.67
C LYS A 42 -4.55 8.56 -26.28
N ASP A 43 -5.04 8.68 -25.05
CA ASP A 43 -6.09 7.80 -24.55
C ASP A 43 -7.37 7.91 -25.38
N TYR A 44 -8.08 6.79 -25.51
CA TYR A 44 -9.39 6.75 -26.19
C TYR A 44 -10.38 7.63 -25.41
N PRO A 45 -11.19 8.44 -26.10
CA PRO A 45 -12.29 9.11 -25.42
C PRO A 45 -13.26 8.04 -24.90
N THR A 46 -13.30 7.91 -23.57
CA THR A 46 -14.22 7.02 -22.88
C THR A 46 -15.53 7.73 -22.60
N ASN A 47 -16.65 7.03 -22.65
CA ASN A 47 -17.95 7.57 -22.25
C ASN A 47 -18.10 7.60 -20.71
N THR A 48 -17.18 6.95 -20.02
CA THR A 48 -17.10 6.88 -18.57
C THR A 48 -15.81 7.60 -18.13
N ASP A 49 -15.91 8.57 -17.24
CA ASP A 49 -14.77 9.19 -16.58
C ASP A 49 -14.66 8.64 -15.16
N VAL A 50 -13.49 8.12 -14.80
CA VAL A 50 -13.22 7.51 -13.49
C VAL A 50 -12.18 8.31 -12.74
N VAL A 51 -12.59 8.85 -11.61
CA VAL A 51 -11.71 9.55 -10.67
C VAL A 51 -11.41 8.63 -9.50
N LEU A 52 -10.15 8.23 -9.36
CA LEU A 52 -9.70 7.44 -8.23
C LEU A 52 -9.54 8.34 -6.99
N LEU A 53 -10.26 8.00 -5.91
CA LEU A 53 -10.18 8.72 -4.64
C LEU A 53 -9.01 8.21 -3.78
N THR A 54 -8.79 6.89 -3.79
CA THR A 54 -7.62 6.28 -3.16
C THR A 54 -6.48 6.24 -4.18
N LYS A 55 -5.50 7.13 -4.01
CA LYS A 55 -4.29 7.20 -4.85
C LYS A 55 -3.14 6.46 -4.18
N ASN A 56 -1.90 6.87 -4.47
CA ASN A 56 -0.74 6.33 -3.75
C ASN A 56 -0.88 6.58 -2.25
N LYS A 57 -0.68 5.52 -1.46
CA LYS A 57 -0.83 5.58 0.00
C LYS A 57 0.17 4.64 0.67
N THR A 58 0.59 5.00 1.89
CA THR A 58 1.34 4.10 2.77
C THR A 58 0.43 3.65 3.90
N ILE A 59 0.40 2.34 4.16
CA ILE A 59 -0.38 1.71 5.22
C ILE A 59 0.54 0.85 6.08
N LYS A 60 0.11 0.46 7.27
CA LYS A 60 0.85 -0.47 8.12
C LYS A 60 0.61 -1.90 7.65
N GLN A 61 1.60 -2.75 7.82
CA GLN A 61 1.48 -4.18 7.52
C GLN A 61 0.33 -4.83 8.27
N GLY A 62 -0.51 -5.60 7.55
CA GLY A 62 -1.69 -6.24 8.07
C GLY A 62 -2.92 -5.33 8.20
N ASP A 63 -2.82 -4.04 7.91
CA ASP A 63 -3.99 -3.17 7.90
C ASP A 63 -4.83 -3.40 6.62
N PRO A 64 -6.16 -3.24 6.71
CA PRO A 64 -7.02 -3.27 5.54
C PRO A 64 -6.86 -2.00 4.71
N ILE A 65 -7.10 -2.12 3.42
CA ILE A 65 -7.20 -0.95 2.54
C ILE A 65 -8.48 -1.01 1.72
N GLU A 66 -9.11 0.13 1.64
CA GLU A 66 -10.28 0.36 0.82
C GLU A 66 -9.91 1.20 -0.39
N ILE A 67 -10.15 0.65 -1.57
CA ILE A 67 -9.94 1.32 -2.85
C ILE A 67 -11.28 1.85 -3.33
N VAL A 68 -11.39 3.16 -3.47
CA VAL A 68 -12.62 3.86 -3.84
C VAL A 68 -12.41 4.65 -5.10
N ALA A 69 -13.32 4.48 -6.05
CA ALA A 69 -13.37 5.24 -7.28
C ALA A 69 -14.74 5.89 -7.47
N ARG A 70 -14.76 7.10 -8.01
CA ARG A 70 -15.98 7.80 -8.41
C ARG A 70 -16.09 7.83 -9.93
N VAL A 71 -17.27 7.52 -10.42
CA VAL A 71 -17.59 7.51 -11.83
C VAL A 71 -18.42 8.75 -12.19
N ASN A 72 -18.00 9.44 -13.24
CA ASN A 72 -18.75 10.52 -13.86
C ASN A 72 -19.18 10.09 -15.28
N GLY A 73 -20.34 10.55 -15.76
CA GLY A 73 -20.87 10.21 -17.09
C GLY A 73 -21.75 8.96 -17.07
N LEU A 74 -21.54 8.03 -18.01
CA LEU A 74 -22.27 6.77 -18.04
C LEU A 74 -21.94 5.95 -16.79
N LYS A 75 -22.99 5.38 -16.16
CA LYS A 75 -22.87 4.59 -14.92
C LYS A 75 -22.82 3.10 -15.24
N PRO A 76 -21.64 2.49 -15.31
CA PRO A 76 -21.51 1.05 -15.53
C PRO A 76 -22.08 0.24 -14.38
N GLU A 77 -22.45 -1.02 -14.65
CA GLU A 77 -22.96 -1.94 -13.63
C GLU A 77 -21.85 -2.68 -12.88
N ALA A 78 -20.65 -2.76 -13.45
CA ALA A 78 -19.55 -3.50 -12.87
C ALA A 78 -18.21 -2.77 -13.00
N GLY A 79 -17.40 -2.89 -11.97
CA GLY A 79 -16.00 -2.46 -11.92
C GLY A 79 -15.10 -3.60 -11.50
N ARG A 80 -13.84 -3.54 -11.91
CA ARG A 80 -12.80 -4.49 -11.51
C ARG A 80 -11.56 -3.73 -11.04
N LEU A 81 -11.04 -4.15 -9.91
CA LEU A 81 -9.75 -3.77 -9.37
C LEU A 81 -8.73 -4.83 -9.80
N TYR A 82 -7.63 -4.38 -10.38
CA TYR A 82 -6.49 -5.22 -10.74
C TYR A 82 -5.33 -4.88 -9.82
N VAL A 83 -4.78 -5.90 -9.18
CA VAL A 83 -3.70 -5.78 -8.20
C VAL A 83 -2.53 -6.64 -8.63
N ARG A 84 -1.31 -6.15 -8.41
CA ARG A 84 -0.09 -6.92 -8.64
C ARG A 84 0.94 -6.59 -7.57
N SER A 85 1.37 -7.60 -6.79
CA SER A 85 2.53 -7.48 -5.90
C SER A 85 3.82 -7.25 -6.70
N GLU A 86 4.83 -6.66 -6.11
CA GLU A 86 6.14 -6.50 -6.76
C GLU A 86 6.79 -7.84 -7.13
N LYS A 87 6.48 -8.89 -6.39
CA LYS A 87 7.00 -10.26 -6.61
C LYS A 87 6.27 -10.99 -7.73
N ASP A 88 5.06 -10.58 -8.06
CA ASP A 88 4.21 -11.28 -9.03
C ASP A 88 4.38 -10.73 -10.44
N ARG A 89 4.30 -11.63 -11.42
CA ARG A 89 4.29 -11.26 -12.84
C ARG A 89 2.91 -11.06 -13.41
N THR A 90 1.90 -11.61 -12.75
CA THR A 90 0.49 -11.60 -13.19
C THR A 90 -0.33 -10.59 -12.41
N TRP A 91 -1.42 -10.15 -13.01
CA TRP A 91 -2.40 -9.29 -12.37
C TRP A 91 -3.54 -10.13 -11.84
N ASP A 92 -3.80 -10.05 -10.55
CA ASP A 92 -5.01 -10.57 -9.94
C ASP A 92 -6.14 -9.57 -10.11
N SER A 93 -7.37 -10.07 -10.27
CA SER A 93 -8.53 -9.20 -10.43
C SER A 93 -9.62 -9.54 -9.42
N MET A 94 -10.19 -8.52 -8.81
CA MET A 94 -11.33 -8.63 -7.91
C MET A 94 -12.44 -7.68 -8.32
N ALA A 95 -13.69 -8.06 -8.02
CA ALA A 95 -14.84 -7.23 -8.30
C ALA A 95 -14.86 -6.01 -7.38
N MET A 96 -15.35 -4.89 -7.90
CA MET A 96 -15.67 -3.72 -7.11
C MET A 96 -17.19 -3.66 -6.92
N ASN A 97 -17.61 -3.41 -5.69
CA ASN A 97 -19.01 -3.23 -5.34
C ASN A 97 -19.45 -1.80 -5.68
N LYS A 98 -20.56 -1.70 -6.39
CA LYS A 98 -21.20 -0.42 -6.66
C LYS A 98 -22.00 0.00 -5.42
N GLU A 99 -21.81 1.22 -4.95
CA GLU A 99 -22.57 1.75 -3.83
C GLU A 99 -23.98 2.19 -4.23
N ASP A 100 -24.87 2.38 -3.25
CA ASP A 100 -26.27 2.72 -3.46
C ASP A 100 -26.49 4.04 -4.22
N ASP A 101 -25.51 4.95 -4.17
CA ASP A 101 -25.52 6.21 -4.90
C ASP A 101 -25.30 6.01 -6.43
N GLY A 102 -24.85 4.82 -6.80
CA GLY A 102 -24.61 4.42 -8.18
C GLY A 102 -23.44 5.12 -8.88
N ILE A 103 -22.63 5.89 -8.14
CA ILE A 103 -21.47 6.63 -8.67
C ILE A 103 -20.16 6.21 -8.01
N HIS A 104 -20.19 5.63 -6.83
CA HIS A 104 -18.99 5.12 -6.16
C HIS A 104 -18.87 3.61 -6.33
N PHE A 105 -17.63 3.19 -6.58
CA PHE A 105 -17.22 1.79 -6.65
C PHE A 105 -16.13 1.57 -5.61
N LYS A 106 -16.29 0.49 -4.85
CA LYS A 106 -15.49 0.18 -3.70
C LYS A 106 -15.01 -1.27 -3.73
N SER A 107 -13.75 -1.50 -3.39
CA SER A 107 -13.20 -2.83 -3.13
C SER A 107 -12.31 -2.77 -1.90
N THR A 108 -12.45 -3.74 -1.00
CA THR A 108 -11.66 -3.82 0.23
C THR A 108 -10.71 -5.01 0.16
N ILE A 109 -9.44 -4.76 0.40
CA ILE A 109 -8.43 -5.78 0.64
C ILE A 109 -8.28 -5.87 2.15
N PRO A 110 -8.67 -6.98 2.80
CA PRO A 110 -8.81 -7.07 4.25
C PRO A 110 -7.47 -7.01 5.00
N GLU A 111 -6.42 -7.55 4.42
CA GLU A 111 -5.08 -7.59 5.00
C GLU A 111 -4.03 -7.39 3.92
N VAL A 112 -3.13 -6.46 4.13
CA VAL A 112 -2.07 -6.13 3.17
C VAL A 112 -0.71 -6.31 3.83
N PHE A 113 0.08 -7.25 3.30
CA PHE A 113 1.39 -7.59 3.87
C PHE A 113 2.57 -7.12 3.03
N GLU A 114 2.36 -6.82 1.74
CA GLU A 114 3.40 -6.46 0.77
C GLU A 114 2.99 -5.27 -0.08
N ASP A 115 3.98 -4.56 -0.58
CA ASP A 115 3.79 -3.48 -1.55
C ASP A 115 3.11 -4.01 -2.82
N PHE A 116 2.17 -3.26 -3.34
CA PHE A 116 1.51 -3.63 -4.58
C PHE A 116 1.18 -2.41 -5.45
N THR A 117 1.08 -2.67 -6.74
CA THR A 117 0.59 -1.72 -7.74
C THR A 117 -0.81 -2.14 -8.15
N TYR A 118 -1.68 -1.16 -8.39
CA TYR A 118 -3.05 -1.42 -8.81
C TYR A 118 -3.54 -0.42 -9.84
N TYR A 119 -4.54 -0.84 -10.59
CA TYR A 119 -5.36 0.01 -11.45
C TYR A 119 -6.80 -0.51 -11.46
N ILE A 120 -7.72 0.33 -11.90
CA ILE A 120 -9.15 0.01 -11.94
C ILE A 120 -9.66 0.08 -13.37
N ARG A 121 -10.55 -0.84 -13.71
CA ARG A 121 -11.33 -0.80 -14.94
C ARG A 121 -12.82 -0.76 -14.58
N ILE A 122 -13.52 0.29 -15.03
CA ILE A 122 -14.96 0.45 -14.82
C ILE A 122 -15.58 0.80 -16.17
N GLY A 123 -16.41 -0.10 -16.71
CA GLY A 123 -16.92 0.03 -18.07
C GLY A 123 -15.80 0.04 -19.10
N ASP A 124 -15.75 1.12 -19.90
CA ASP A 124 -14.71 1.39 -20.91
C ASP A 124 -13.51 2.18 -20.38
N ALA A 125 -13.62 2.74 -19.19
CA ALA A 125 -12.54 3.52 -18.57
C ALA A 125 -11.51 2.66 -17.86
N LEU A 126 -10.24 3.06 -17.97
CA LEU A 126 -9.08 2.47 -17.33
C LEU A 126 -8.33 3.58 -16.61
N THR A 127 -7.98 3.38 -15.33
CA THR A 127 -7.18 4.35 -14.58
C THR A 127 -5.69 4.18 -14.86
N GLU A 128 -4.91 5.18 -14.49
CA GLU A 128 -3.47 5.04 -14.33
C GLU A 128 -3.15 4.01 -13.24
N LYS A 129 -1.89 3.60 -13.18
CA LYS A 129 -1.39 2.70 -12.15
C LYS A 129 -0.98 3.49 -10.91
N TYR A 130 -1.40 3.00 -9.76
CA TYR A 130 -1.08 3.56 -8.45
C TYR A 130 -0.40 2.51 -7.59
N SER A 131 0.35 2.93 -6.57
CA SER A 131 1.05 2.04 -5.66
C SER A 131 0.62 2.23 -4.22
N ILE A 132 0.48 1.13 -3.51
CA ILE A 132 0.33 1.09 -2.07
C ILE A 132 1.64 0.56 -1.49
N ARG A 133 2.21 1.31 -0.57
CA ARG A 133 3.39 0.91 0.18
C ARG A 133 2.99 0.41 1.56
N VAL A 134 3.64 -0.65 2.00
CA VAL A 134 3.40 -1.26 3.30
C VAL A 134 4.57 -0.95 4.23
N SER A 135 4.27 -0.25 5.31
CA SER A 135 5.24 -0.04 6.39
C SER A 135 5.20 -1.25 7.30
N PRO A 136 6.29 -2.01 7.44
CA PRO A 136 6.31 -3.17 8.31
C PRO A 136 6.09 -2.73 9.76
N ARG A 137 5.43 -3.60 10.55
CA ARG A 137 5.25 -3.39 11.99
C ARG A 137 6.56 -3.74 12.70
N PRO A 138 6.97 -2.95 13.69
CA PRO A 138 8.13 -3.30 14.51
C PRO A 138 7.89 -4.61 15.28
N GLU A 139 8.90 -5.47 15.27
CA GLU A 139 8.92 -6.73 16.01
C GLU A 139 10.24 -6.85 16.78
N ILE A 140 10.18 -7.49 17.95
CA ILE A 140 11.37 -7.85 18.72
C ILE A 140 11.80 -9.24 18.23
N LEU A 141 12.96 -9.31 17.57
CA LEU A 141 13.52 -10.55 17.03
C LEU A 141 14.23 -11.39 18.09
N ASP A 142 14.87 -10.71 19.03
CA ASP A 142 15.72 -11.36 20.05
C ASP A 142 15.72 -10.51 21.31
N THR A 143 15.74 -11.18 22.45
CA THR A 143 15.80 -10.55 23.77
C THR A 143 16.92 -11.19 24.56
N GLN A 144 17.94 -10.41 24.89
CA GLN A 144 19.03 -10.83 25.73
C GLN A 144 18.97 -10.10 27.07
N ILE A 145 19.13 -10.86 28.15
CA ILE A 145 19.07 -10.32 29.51
C ILE A 145 20.39 -10.63 30.19
N SER A 146 21.00 -9.61 30.81
CA SER A 146 22.23 -9.73 31.60
C SER A 146 22.05 -9.16 33.00
N PHE A 147 22.80 -9.67 33.94
CA PHE A 147 22.72 -9.31 35.34
C PHE A 147 24.04 -8.71 35.82
N ILE A 148 23.96 -7.65 36.65
CA ILE A 148 25.04 -7.09 37.40
C ILE A 148 24.62 -7.21 38.85
N TYR A 149 25.29 -8.10 39.58
CA TYR A 149 24.99 -8.35 40.99
C TYR A 149 25.54 -7.27 41.89
N PRO A 150 24.89 -6.98 43.01
CA PRO A 150 25.41 -6.04 44.01
C PRO A 150 26.62 -6.63 44.73
N ASP A 151 27.49 -5.75 45.23
CA ASP A 151 28.78 -6.10 45.84
C ASP A 151 28.68 -7.05 47.05
N TYR A 152 27.56 -7.01 47.80
CA TYR A 152 27.35 -7.84 48.97
C TYR A 152 27.25 -9.36 48.66
N LEU A 153 27.06 -9.71 47.39
CA LEU A 153 26.99 -11.13 46.98
C LEU A 153 28.36 -11.74 46.64
N GLU A 154 29.48 -11.08 47.00
CA GLU A 154 30.84 -11.53 46.69
C GLU A 154 31.10 -11.91 45.20
N ARG A 155 30.12 -11.66 44.37
CA ARG A 155 30.21 -11.89 42.92
C ARG A 155 30.72 -10.65 42.17
N ASN A 156 31.12 -9.62 42.90
CA ASN A 156 31.77 -8.36 42.52
C ASN A 156 31.72 -8.06 41.01
N GLY A 157 30.55 -7.59 40.54
CA GLY A 157 30.41 -7.14 39.17
C GLY A 157 30.44 -8.28 38.12
N LEU A 158 30.26 -9.53 38.49
CA LEU A 158 30.15 -10.65 37.56
C LEU A 158 28.92 -10.43 36.69
N ILE A 159 29.16 -10.19 35.41
CA ILE A 159 28.14 -10.16 34.39
C ILE A 159 27.85 -11.61 34.01
N GLU A 160 26.66 -12.15 34.35
CA GLU A 160 26.25 -13.45 33.86
C GLU A 160 25.97 -13.37 32.36
N PRO A 161 26.14 -14.50 31.66
CA PRO A 161 25.81 -14.56 30.24
C PRO A 161 24.33 -14.20 30.01
N PRO A 162 24.00 -13.59 28.86
CA PRO A 162 22.64 -13.23 28.52
C PRO A 162 21.68 -14.40 28.65
N VAL A 163 20.49 -14.14 29.17
CA VAL A 163 19.42 -15.13 29.34
C VAL A 163 18.27 -14.73 28.43
N ASP A 164 17.61 -15.69 27.85
CA ASP A 164 16.45 -15.52 26.93
C ASP A 164 15.10 -15.77 27.61
N SER A 165 15.12 -16.11 28.92
CA SER A 165 13.89 -16.25 29.71
C SER A 165 13.36 -14.90 30.19
N LEU A 166 12.06 -14.67 29.94
CA LEU A 166 11.38 -13.47 30.43
C LEU A 166 10.96 -13.55 31.91
N ASN A 167 10.98 -14.74 32.52
CA ASN A 167 10.72 -14.94 33.94
C ASN A 167 12.04 -14.97 34.71
N LEU A 168 12.32 -13.91 35.44
CA LEU A 168 13.57 -13.73 36.14
C LEU A 168 13.37 -13.86 37.65
N SER A 169 14.31 -14.52 38.30
CA SER A 169 14.42 -14.53 39.75
C SER A 169 15.86 -14.14 40.12
N VAL A 170 16.02 -12.93 40.65
CA VAL A 170 17.31 -12.35 40.95
C VAL A 170 17.32 -11.83 42.41
N PRO A 171 18.48 -11.79 43.09
CA PRO A 171 18.60 -11.16 44.40
C PRO A 171 18.27 -9.68 44.36
N GLU A 172 17.73 -9.16 45.44
CA GLU A 172 17.47 -7.72 45.62
C GLU A 172 18.76 -6.91 45.41
N GLY A 173 18.63 -5.78 44.72
CA GLY A 173 19.73 -4.89 44.35
C GLY A 173 20.47 -5.29 43.07
N THR A 174 20.09 -6.40 42.42
CA THR A 174 20.66 -6.80 41.12
C THR A 174 20.21 -5.81 40.06
N ARG A 175 21.14 -5.29 39.25
CA ARG A 175 20.81 -4.53 38.04
C ARG A 175 20.58 -5.48 36.89
N VAL A 176 19.38 -5.48 36.37
CA VAL A 176 18.99 -6.26 35.21
C VAL A 176 19.05 -5.37 33.98
N LYS A 177 19.72 -5.83 32.94
CA LYS A 177 19.82 -5.14 31.66
C LYS A 177 19.18 -5.98 30.55
N TRP A 178 18.21 -5.41 29.87
CA TRP A 178 17.58 -5.97 28.68
C TRP A 178 18.21 -5.37 27.43
N SER A 179 18.49 -6.22 26.46
CA SER A 179 18.96 -5.84 25.13
C SER A 179 18.01 -6.46 24.12
N LEU A 180 17.21 -5.64 23.45
CA LEU A 180 16.11 -6.01 22.54
C LEU A 180 16.51 -5.71 21.12
N LYS A 181 16.63 -6.75 20.29
CA LYS A 181 16.90 -6.58 18.86
C LYS A 181 15.59 -6.43 18.11
N CYS A 182 15.41 -5.30 17.43
CA CYS A 182 14.18 -4.92 16.75
C CYS A 182 14.33 -4.94 15.22
N THR A 183 13.23 -5.20 14.52
CA THR A 183 13.15 -5.05 13.06
C THR A 183 11.73 -4.61 12.67
N PRO A 184 11.58 -3.65 11.74
CA PRO A 184 12.60 -2.73 11.23
C PRO A 184 13.17 -1.83 12.30
N ALA A 185 14.11 -0.97 11.95
CA ALA A 185 14.65 0.04 12.84
C ALA A 185 13.55 0.89 13.50
N ILE A 186 13.63 1.05 14.82
CA ILE A 186 12.64 1.78 15.62
C ILE A 186 13.20 3.14 16.07
N ARG A 187 12.31 4.06 16.43
CA ARG A 187 12.67 5.39 16.94
C ARG A 187 12.36 5.56 18.42
N ALA A 188 11.45 4.77 18.95
CA ALA A 188 11.05 4.77 20.33
C ALA A 188 10.58 3.39 20.75
N LEU A 189 10.87 3.01 22.00
CA LEU A 189 10.37 1.82 22.67
C LEU A 189 10.17 2.18 24.14
N ASP A 190 8.99 1.92 24.66
CA ASP A 190 8.68 2.06 26.08
C ASP A 190 8.51 0.69 26.70
N ILE A 191 9.14 0.48 27.84
CA ILE A 191 8.93 -0.71 28.68
C ILE A 191 7.93 -0.32 29.77
N ILE A 192 6.87 -1.09 29.88
CA ILE A 192 5.82 -0.86 30.87
C ILE A 192 6.12 -1.74 32.09
N VAL A 193 6.27 -1.11 33.25
CA VAL A 193 6.44 -1.79 34.52
C VAL A 193 5.30 -1.39 35.43
N GLY A 194 4.37 -2.33 35.67
CA GLY A 194 3.11 -2.00 36.35
C GLY A 194 2.27 -1.01 35.54
N GLU A 195 2.09 0.21 36.02
CA GLU A 195 1.37 1.29 35.33
C GLU A 195 2.30 2.36 34.75
N GLU A 196 3.59 2.27 35.04
CA GLU A 196 4.59 3.25 34.62
C GLU A 196 5.28 2.85 33.31
N LYS A 197 5.65 3.87 32.51
CA LYS A 197 6.37 3.72 31.25
C LYS A 197 7.78 4.23 31.37
N PHE A 198 8.74 3.43 30.96
CA PHE A 198 10.15 3.74 30.94
C PHE A 198 10.69 3.69 29.51
N PRO A 199 11.24 4.80 28.98
CA PRO A 199 11.82 4.80 27.66
C PRO A 199 13.10 3.96 27.62
N ALA A 200 13.22 3.08 26.62
CA ALA A 200 14.46 2.36 26.36
C ALA A 200 15.42 3.25 25.57
N ALA A 201 16.72 3.10 25.83
CA ALA A 201 17.75 3.73 25.02
C ALA A 201 17.89 2.98 23.69
N ILE A 202 17.84 3.72 22.58
CA ILE A 202 17.89 3.14 21.23
C ILE A 202 19.24 3.45 20.60
N SER A 203 19.84 2.45 19.93
CA SER A 203 21.07 2.62 19.17
C SER A 203 20.88 3.57 17.98
N GLU A 204 21.96 4.16 17.49
CA GLU A 204 21.91 5.11 16.35
C GLU A 204 21.29 4.50 15.08
N ASP A 205 21.48 3.20 14.86
CA ASP A 205 20.92 2.46 13.75
C ASP A 205 19.45 2.04 13.95
N GLY A 206 18.91 2.19 15.18
CA GLY A 206 17.53 1.87 15.51
C GLY A 206 17.20 0.37 15.66
N PHE A 207 18.19 -0.53 15.54
CA PHE A 207 17.95 -1.97 15.61
C PHE A 207 18.13 -2.58 17.00
N LEU A 208 18.72 -1.84 17.93
CA LEU A 208 18.93 -2.29 19.31
C LEU A 208 18.32 -1.31 20.29
N ALA A 209 17.46 -1.80 21.17
CA ALA A 209 16.94 -1.07 22.31
C ALA A 209 17.49 -1.67 23.59
N THR A 210 17.94 -0.83 24.52
CA THR A 210 18.45 -1.26 25.81
C THR A 210 17.71 -0.57 26.94
N PHE A 211 17.42 -1.34 27.98
CA PHE A 211 16.78 -0.87 29.19
C PHE A 211 17.47 -1.51 30.38
N ASP A 212 17.68 -0.78 31.46
CA ASP A 212 18.19 -1.34 32.69
C ASP A 212 17.39 -0.86 33.91
N ARG A 213 17.25 -1.75 34.88
CA ARG A 213 16.58 -1.45 36.15
C ARG A 213 17.21 -2.25 37.29
N VAL A 214 17.20 -1.67 38.47
CA VAL A 214 17.59 -2.36 39.72
C VAL A 214 16.36 -3.12 40.23
N ALA A 215 16.52 -4.37 40.57
CA ALA A 215 15.50 -5.23 41.18
C ALA A 215 15.47 -4.96 42.70
N ASP A 216 14.64 -4.04 43.12
CA ASP A 216 14.35 -3.66 44.51
C ASP A 216 13.04 -4.26 45.03
N GLU A 217 12.20 -4.72 44.12
CA GLU A 217 10.92 -5.39 44.43
C GLU A 217 10.51 -6.34 43.29
N THR A 218 9.52 -7.16 43.55
CA THR A 218 8.91 -8.00 42.49
C THR A 218 8.01 -7.16 41.60
N PHE A 219 8.27 -7.13 40.30
CA PHE A 219 7.47 -6.40 39.32
C PHE A 219 7.19 -7.24 38.06
N LYS A 220 6.11 -6.87 37.37
CA LYS A 220 5.79 -7.37 36.03
C LYS A 220 6.14 -6.31 35.01
N TYR A 221 6.68 -6.73 33.86
CA TYR A 221 6.99 -5.83 32.76
C TYR A 221 6.45 -6.39 31.44
N THR A 222 6.16 -5.48 30.50
CA THR A 222 5.69 -5.78 29.14
C THR A 222 6.37 -4.85 28.15
#